data_8b295713e666c251093f121f5e4011ff
#
_entry.id   8b295713e666c251093f121f5e4011ff
#
_cell.length_a   1.000
_cell.length_b   1.000
_cell.length_c   1.000
_cell.angle_alpha   90.00
_cell.angle_beta   90.00
_cell.angle_gamma   90.00
#
_symmetry.space_group_name_H-M   'P 1'
#
loop_
_entity.id
_entity.type
_entity.pdbx_description
1 polymer ?
#
loop_
_entity_poly.entity_id
_entity_poly.type
_entity_poly.pdbx_seq_one_letter_code
_entity_poly.pdbx_strand_id
1 'polypeptide(L)'
;KSTDNSLKILKKYKKIKVFKNEKKKFLSSPLNQINGIKELFKKSKGEVIFLLDSDDFFKKNKIKNIMNLYSKDKNLNFIQDIPYSVKDKRMIKLKYKNHFFSIWPSFYPTSTISVRKEFFLKFLNYLEPKKFPNLEIDARLCIFAFLSKSFKTYQKNLTIYNFDYSGITSKYKKFSFNWWLKRNEAFDFMKILMKKMKLKFIPSLDYFVTKLINFFIWK
;
A
#
# COMPACT_ATOMS: atom_id res chain seq x y z
N LYS A 1 10.48 14.11 11.51
CA LYS A 1 11.38 15.18 10.99
C LYS A 1 12.58 14.50 10.38
N SER A 2 12.88 14.77 9.11
CA SER A 2 14.12 14.31 8.49
C SER A 2 15.29 15.04 9.17
N THR A 3 16.31 14.30 9.54
CA THR A 3 17.54 14.82 10.15
C THR A 3 18.65 15.04 9.12
N ASP A 4 18.36 14.67 7.85
CA ASP A 4 19.24 14.77 6.70
C ASP A 4 18.97 16.01 5.84
N ASN A 5 19.65 16.12 4.71
CA ASN A 5 19.51 17.23 3.75
C ASN A 5 18.21 17.22 2.91
N SER A 6 17.28 16.29 3.13
CA SER A 6 16.05 16.16 2.31
C SER A 6 15.27 17.47 2.20
N LEU A 7 15.05 18.18 3.31
CA LEU A 7 14.34 19.48 3.28
C LEU A 7 15.08 20.54 2.47
N LYS A 8 16.42 20.60 2.57
CA LYS A 8 17.26 21.55 1.82
C LYS A 8 17.17 21.28 0.31
N ILE A 9 17.16 20.00 -0.05
CA ILE A 9 17.02 19.56 -1.45
C ILE A 9 15.63 19.90 -1.99
N LEU A 10 14.56 19.54 -1.28
CA LEU A 10 13.18 19.76 -1.72
C LEU A 10 12.85 21.25 -1.91
N LYS A 11 13.41 22.15 -1.09
CA LYS A 11 13.22 23.60 -1.22
C LYS A 11 13.76 24.17 -2.54
N LYS A 12 14.70 23.50 -3.22
CA LYS A 12 15.23 23.93 -4.51
C LYS A 12 14.20 23.76 -5.65
N TYR A 13 13.18 22.93 -5.46
CA TYR A 13 12.19 22.63 -6.48
C TYR A 13 10.90 23.45 -6.27
N LYS A 14 10.76 24.59 -6.98
CA LYS A 14 9.63 25.53 -6.85
C LYS A 14 8.24 24.90 -7.06
N LYS A 15 8.15 23.81 -7.84
CA LYS A 15 6.89 23.12 -8.15
C LYS A 15 6.47 22.12 -7.06
N ILE A 16 7.36 21.78 -6.12
CA ILE A 16 7.07 20.84 -5.04
C ILE A 16 6.52 21.59 -3.83
N LYS A 17 5.36 21.14 -3.33
CA LYS A 17 4.80 21.64 -2.07
C LYS A 17 5.24 20.71 -0.95
N VAL A 18 6.02 21.23 -0.02
CA VAL A 18 6.53 20.50 1.14
C VAL A 18 5.63 20.77 2.33
N PHE A 19 5.12 19.70 2.95
CA PHE A 19 4.32 19.79 4.15
C PHE A 19 5.05 19.11 5.31
N LYS A 20 5.19 19.82 6.43
CA LYS A 20 5.72 19.26 7.66
C LYS A 20 4.61 18.54 8.42
N ASN A 21 4.87 17.31 8.85
CA ASN A 21 3.97 16.61 9.75
C ASN A 21 4.32 17.02 11.20
N GLU A 22 3.49 17.87 11.79
CA GLU A 22 3.68 18.38 13.15
C GLU A 22 2.95 17.53 14.19
N LYS A 23 2.13 16.57 13.75
CA LYS A 23 1.37 15.70 14.65
C LYS A 23 2.27 14.75 15.43
N LYS A 24 1.78 14.36 16.62
CA LYS A 24 2.42 13.32 17.44
C LYS A 24 2.65 12.06 16.62
N LYS A 25 3.89 11.56 16.63
CA LYS A 25 4.24 10.31 15.95
C LYS A 25 3.62 9.11 16.69
N PHE A 26 3.11 8.17 15.93
CA PHE A 26 2.81 6.84 16.45
C PHE A 26 4.11 6.05 16.65
N LEU A 27 4.11 5.07 17.54
CA LEU A 27 5.22 4.12 17.69
C LEU A 27 5.39 3.27 16.41
N SER A 28 4.28 3.00 15.71
CA SER A 28 4.27 2.24 14.47
C SER A 28 4.63 3.08 13.26
N SER A 29 5.61 2.63 12.47
CA SER A 29 5.99 3.24 11.19
C SER A 29 4.86 3.18 10.14
N PRO A 30 4.13 2.04 9.96
CA PRO A 30 2.95 1.99 9.08
C PRO A 30 1.88 3.03 9.42
N LEU A 31 1.55 3.21 10.71
CA LEU A 31 0.56 4.21 11.12
C LEU A 31 1.04 5.64 10.86
N ASN A 32 2.33 5.92 11.00
CA ASN A 32 2.91 7.22 10.65
C ASN A 32 2.82 7.49 9.13
N GLN A 33 3.10 6.49 8.30
CA GLN A 33 2.95 6.57 6.84
C GLN A 33 1.50 6.87 6.45
N ILE A 34 0.55 6.11 6.98
CA ILE A 34 -0.88 6.29 6.73
C ILE A 34 -1.35 7.69 7.13
N ASN A 35 -0.96 8.15 8.30
CA ASN A 35 -1.34 9.49 8.78
C ASN A 35 -0.74 10.59 7.90
N GLY A 36 0.52 10.45 7.50
CA GLY A 36 1.17 11.37 6.56
C GLY A 36 0.44 11.44 5.22
N ILE A 37 0.12 10.30 4.62
CA ILE A 37 -0.63 10.22 3.36
C ILE A 37 -2.03 10.83 3.50
N LYS A 38 -2.73 10.56 4.60
CA LYS A 38 -4.06 11.14 4.88
C LYS A 38 -4.02 12.66 4.94
N GLU A 39 -3.02 13.25 5.59
CA GLU A 39 -2.89 14.70 5.66
C GLU A 39 -2.50 15.32 4.31
N LEU A 40 -1.63 14.69 3.55
CA LEU A 40 -1.28 15.13 2.20
C LEU A 40 -2.47 15.02 1.24
N PHE A 41 -3.26 13.95 1.36
CA PHE A 41 -4.47 13.75 0.57
C PHE A 41 -5.45 14.94 0.70
N LYS A 42 -5.67 15.45 1.91
CA LYS A 42 -6.55 16.63 2.14
C LYS A 42 -6.10 17.86 1.38
N LYS A 43 -4.81 17.96 1.08
CA LYS A 43 -4.18 19.09 0.37
C LYS A 43 -4.03 18.83 -1.13
N SER A 44 -4.30 17.62 -1.59
CA SER A 44 -4.20 17.26 -3.01
C SER A 44 -5.38 17.82 -3.80
N LYS A 45 -5.11 18.29 -5.04
CA LYS A 45 -6.13 18.84 -5.94
C LYS A 45 -6.39 17.97 -7.18
N GLY A 46 -5.48 17.04 -7.49
CA GLY A 46 -5.58 16.18 -8.66
C GLY A 46 -6.70 15.14 -8.56
N GLU A 47 -7.24 14.71 -9.70
CA GLU A 47 -8.26 13.66 -9.80
C GLU A 47 -7.70 12.25 -9.57
N VAL A 48 -6.41 12.07 -9.85
CA VAL A 48 -5.68 10.83 -9.65
C VAL A 48 -4.50 11.07 -8.71
N ILE A 49 -4.38 10.23 -7.71
CA ILE A 49 -3.31 10.25 -6.72
C ILE A 49 -2.29 9.17 -7.10
N PHE A 50 -1.03 9.54 -7.17
CA PHE A 50 0.10 8.63 -7.31
C PHE A 50 0.85 8.61 -5.98
N LEU A 51 1.05 7.42 -5.43
CA LEU A 51 1.86 7.25 -4.23
C LEU A 51 3.32 7.04 -4.62
N LEU A 52 4.25 7.63 -3.86
CA LEU A 52 5.68 7.48 -4.09
C LEU A 52 6.41 7.51 -2.74
N ASP A 53 7.12 6.45 -2.42
CA ASP A 53 8.04 6.41 -1.28
C ASP A 53 9.34 7.15 -1.64
N SER A 54 10.03 7.67 -0.64
CA SER A 54 11.16 8.62 -0.84
C SER A 54 12.41 8.00 -1.46
N ASP A 55 12.50 6.69 -1.49
CA ASP A 55 13.61 5.88 -2.00
C ASP A 55 13.34 5.27 -3.38
N ASP A 56 12.11 5.43 -3.90
CA ASP A 56 11.68 4.90 -5.19
C ASP A 56 11.66 5.96 -6.30
N PHE A 57 11.52 5.50 -7.56
CA PHE A 57 11.48 6.36 -8.73
C PHE A 57 10.37 5.97 -9.70
N PHE A 58 9.74 6.98 -10.31
CA PHE A 58 8.88 6.78 -11.48
C PHE A 58 9.68 6.85 -12.77
N LYS A 59 9.41 5.95 -13.71
CA LYS A 59 9.88 6.13 -15.09
C LYS A 59 9.19 7.34 -15.73
N LYS A 60 9.88 8.04 -16.65
CA LYS A 60 9.41 9.30 -17.28
C LYS A 60 7.98 9.21 -17.84
N ASN A 61 7.60 8.05 -18.35
CA ASN A 61 6.31 7.84 -19.01
C ASN A 61 5.21 7.30 -18.07
N LYS A 62 5.48 7.09 -16.77
CA LYS A 62 4.52 6.48 -15.84
C LYS A 62 3.21 7.27 -15.78
N ILE A 63 3.28 8.56 -15.46
CA ILE A 63 2.09 9.39 -15.30
C ILE A 63 1.28 9.41 -16.61
N LYS A 64 1.92 9.64 -17.77
CA LYS A 64 1.25 9.65 -19.08
C LYS A 64 0.53 8.32 -19.35
N ASN A 65 1.20 7.18 -19.15
CA ASN A 65 0.62 5.87 -19.43
C ASN A 65 -0.59 5.56 -18.51
N ILE A 66 -0.45 5.84 -17.22
CA ILE A 66 -1.53 5.58 -16.25
C ILE A 66 -2.71 6.53 -16.49
N MET A 67 -2.48 7.83 -16.75
CA MET A 67 -3.56 8.77 -17.05
C MET A 67 -4.31 8.39 -18.32
N ASN A 68 -3.63 7.86 -19.35
CA ASN A 68 -4.29 7.33 -20.55
C ASN A 68 -5.21 6.13 -20.25
N LEU A 69 -4.89 5.30 -19.25
CA LEU A 69 -5.78 4.21 -18.84
C LEU A 69 -7.04 4.77 -18.14
N TYR A 70 -6.86 5.74 -17.24
CA TYR A 70 -7.96 6.38 -16.55
C TYR A 70 -8.87 7.20 -17.48
N SER A 71 -8.34 7.80 -18.55
CA SER A 71 -9.15 8.53 -19.53
C SER A 71 -10.02 7.60 -20.40
N LYS A 72 -9.50 6.40 -20.72
CA LYS A 72 -10.20 5.39 -21.51
C LYS A 72 -11.28 4.64 -20.75
N ASP A 73 -11.10 4.48 -19.45
CA ASP A 73 -12.03 3.71 -18.59
C ASP A 73 -12.38 4.53 -17.35
N LYS A 74 -13.59 5.09 -17.35
CA LYS A 74 -14.11 5.90 -16.25
C LYS A 74 -14.39 5.08 -14.98
N ASN A 75 -14.63 3.78 -15.11
CA ASN A 75 -14.90 2.87 -13.99
C ASN A 75 -13.62 2.37 -13.32
N LEU A 76 -12.48 2.59 -13.95
CA LEU A 76 -11.19 2.22 -13.40
C LEU A 76 -10.84 3.15 -12.24
N ASN A 77 -10.71 2.59 -11.03
CA ASN A 77 -10.47 3.37 -9.81
C ASN A 77 -9.08 3.16 -9.20
N PHE A 78 -8.49 1.98 -9.42
CA PHE A 78 -7.21 1.60 -8.82
C PHE A 78 -6.33 0.87 -9.84
N ILE A 79 -5.09 1.29 -9.96
CA ILE A 79 -4.07 0.62 -10.78
C ILE A 79 -2.80 0.47 -9.95
N GLN A 80 -2.19 -0.71 -10.03
CA GLN A 80 -0.78 -0.90 -9.72
C GLN A 80 0.00 -1.27 -10.98
N ASP A 81 1.23 -0.83 -11.12
CA ASP A 81 2.15 -1.25 -12.18
C ASP A 81 3.19 -2.25 -11.64
N ILE A 82 3.93 -2.91 -12.54
CA ILE A 82 4.95 -3.87 -12.16
C ILE A 82 6.26 -3.12 -11.82
N PRO A 83 6.81 -3.25 -10.60
CA PRO A 83 8.06 -2.60 -10.26
C PRO A 83 9.28 -3.37 -10.79
N TYR A 84 10.34 -2.63 -11.09
CA TYR A 84 11.68 -3.17 -11.28
C TYR A 84 12.43 -3.06 -9.95
N SER A 85 12.87 -4.17 -9.40
CA SER A 85 13.71 -4.21 -8.20
C SER A 85 15.17 -3.90 -8.57
N VAL A 86 15.70 -2.82 -8.01
CA VAL A 86 17.13 -2.47 -8.19
C VAL A 86 18.02 -3.52 -7.56
N LYS A 87 17.63 -4.03 -6.38
CA LYS A 87 18.35 -5.08 -5.65
C LYS A 87 18.45 -6.37 -6.45
N ASP A 88 17.33 -6.85 -6.97
CA ASP A 88 17.27 -8.15 -7.66
C ASP A 88 17.58 -8.02 -9.16
N LYS A 89 17.79 -6.80 -9.67
CA LYS A 89 18.04 -6.45 -11.08
C LYS A 89 17.00 -7.04 -12.04
N ARG A 90 15.75 -7.15 -11.60
CA ARG A 90 14.64 -7.76 -12.39
C ARG A 90 13.28 -7.17 -12.03
N MET A 91 12.30 -7.40 -12.91
CA MET A 91 10.90 -7.13 -12.61
C MET A 91 10.39 -8.09 -11.52
N ILE A 92 9.67 -7.53 -10.55
CA ILE A 92 9.03 -8.34 -9.50
C ILE A 92 7.78 -8.98 -10.12
N LYS A 93 7.81 -10.30 -10.31
CA LYS A 93 6.64 -11.07 -10.76
C LYS A 93 5.91 -11.62 -9.55
N LEU A 94 4.63 -11.29 -9.41
CA LEU A 94 3.78 -11.90 -8.40
C LEU A 94 3.28 -13.26 -8.90
N LYS A 95 3.37 -14.26 -8.02
CA LYS A 95 2.81 -15.58 -8.33
C LYS A 95 1.29 -15.52 -8.24
N TYR A 96 0.60 -16.18 -9.18
CA TYR A 96 -0.82 -16.43 -9.06
C TYR A 96 -1.09 -17.24 -7.78
N LYS A 97 -2.12 -16.87 -7.05
CA LYS A 97 -2.54 -17.58 -5.84
C LYS A 97 -3.90 -18.21 -6.08
N ASN A 98 -4.00 -19.50 -5.79
CA ASN A 98 -5.30 -20.16 -5.74
C ASN A 98 -6.08 -19.64 -4.52
N HIS A 99 -7.33 -19.23 -4.71
CA HIS A 99 -8.19 -18.71 -3.64
C HIS A 99 -8.45 -19.70 -2.50
N PHE A 100 -8.40 -21.00 -2.78
CA PHE A 100 -8.49 -22.03 -1.74
C PHE A 100 -7.33 -21.91 -0.73
N PHE A 101 -6.12 -21.66 -1.22
CA PHE A 101 -4.94 -21.51 -0.35
C PHE A 101 -4.81 -20.11 0.24
N SER A 102 -5.18 -19.08 -0.53
CA SER A 102 -4.99 -17.70 -0.08
C SER A 102 -5.98 -16.74 -0.73
N ILE A 103 -6.69 -15.98 0.09
CA ILE A 103 -7.65 -14.95 -0.35
C ILE A 103 -6.98 -13.59 -0.62
N TRP A 104 -5.67 -13.47 -0.45
CA TRP A 104 -4.97 -12.21 -0.62
C TRP A 104 -4.89 -11.78 -2.08
N PRO A 105 -5.17 -10.53 -2.40
CA PRO A 105 -4.73 -9.98 -3.67
C PRO A 105 -3.20 -10.02 -3.73
N SER A 106 -2.65 -10.34 -4.89
CA SER A 106 -1.23 -10.14 -5.13
C SER A 106 -0.98 -8.68 -5.39
N PHE A 107 -0.17 -8.01 -4.57
CA PHE A 107 0.09 -6.58 -4.69
C PHE A 107 1.58 -6.24 -4.62
N TYR A 108 1.90 -5.08 -5.12
CA TYR A 108 3.23 -4.50 -5.22
C TYR A 108 3.40 -3.36 -4.21
N PRO A 109 4.63 -2.85 -3.98
CA PRO A 109 4.90 -1.75 -3.07
C PRO A 109 4.11 -0.48 -3.37
N THR A 110 3.99 0.38 -2.35
CA THR A 110 3.27 1.66 -2.35
C THR A 110 3.49 2.50 -3.61
N SER A 111 4.74 2.62 -4.06
CA SER A 111 5.11 3.45 -5.22
C SER A 111 4.57 2.95 -6.56
N THR A 112 4.01 1.74 -6.63
CA THR A 112 3.35 1.25 -7.84
C THR A 112 1.90 1.72 -7.97
N ILE A 113 1.33 2.26 -6.90
CA ILE A 113 -0.09 2.53 -6.77
C ILE A 113 -0.45 3.90 -7.36
N SER A 114 -1.49 3.89 -8.19
CA SER A 114 -2.26 5.07 -8.58
C SER A 114 -3.75 4.81 -8.33
N VAL A 115 -4.47 5.84 -7.92
CA VAL A 115 -5.87 5.69 -7.48
C VAL A 115 -6.67 6.96 -7.76
N ARG A 116 -7.94 6.83 -8.19
CA ARG A 116 -8.83 7.99 -8.29
C ARG A 116 -9.07 8.61 -6.91
N LYS A 117 -9.05 9.93 -6.86
CA LYS A 117 -9.23 10.70 -5.62
C LYS A 117 -10.50 10.33 -4.88
N GLU A 118 -11.61 10.20 -5.59
CA GLU A 118 -12.90 9.82 -4.99
C GLU A 118 -12.89 8.40 -4.42
N PHE A 119 -12.23 7.46 -5.10
CA PHE A 119 -12.08 6.10 -4.60
C PHE A 119 -11.20 6.05 -3.36
N PHE A 120 -10.12 6.84 -3.33
CA PHE A 120 -9.27 6.97 -2.16
C PHE A 120 -10.03 7.61 -0.98
N LEU A 121 -10.88 8.60 -1.24
CA LEU A 121 -11.77 9.17 -0.22
C LEU A 121 -12.72 8.12 0.38
N LYS A 122 -13.35 7.29 -0.48
CA LYS A 122 -14.15 6.15 -0.02
C LYS A 122 -13.33 5.20 0.86
N PHE A 123 -12.14 4.84 0.45
CA PHE A 123 -11.22 4.01 1.25
C PHE A 123 -10.96 4.63 2.64
N LEU A 124 -10.74 5.94 2.74
CA LEU A 124 -10.48 6.60 4.02
C LEU A 124 -11.65 6.47 5.03
N ASN A 125 -12.89 6.31 4.55
CA ASN A 125 -14.06 6.09 5.42
C ASN A 125 -14.06 4.68 6.06
N TYR A 126 -13.35 3.72 5.44
CA TYR A 126 -13.19 2.37 5.98
C TYR A 126 -11.92 2.20 6.80
N LEU A 127 -11.04 3.19 6.75
CA LEU A 127 -9.77 3.14 7.44
C LEU A 127 -9.96 3.24 8.95
N GLU A 128 -9.42 2.26 9.68
CA GLU A 128 -9.29 2.27 11.14
C GLU A 128 -7.90 2.81 11.51
N PRO A 129 -7.75 4.14 11.70
CA PRO A 129 -6.42 4.79 11.66
C PRO A 129 -5.52 4.45 12.86
N LYS A 130 -6.06 3.87 13.93
CA LYS A 130 -5.30 3.48 15.12
C LYS A 130 -5.16 1.96 15.28
N LYS A 131 -5.89 1.19 14.47
CA LYS A 131 -5.82 -0.28 14.48
C LYS A 131 -4.81 -0.79 13.47
N PHE A 132 -4.32 -2.00 13.70
CA PHE A 132 -3.42 -2.74 12.79
C PHE A 132 -2.07 -2.03 12.58
N PRO A 133 -1.27 -1.85 13.66
CA PRO A 133 -0.04 -1.06 13.63
C PRO A 133 1.05 -1.62 12.71
N ASN A 134 0.95 -2.89 12.31
CA ASN A 134 1.92 -3.52 11.41
C ASN A 134 1.49 -3.52 9.93
N LEU A 135 0.27 -3.02 9.61
CA LEU A 135 -0.27 -3.10 8.27
C LEU A 135 -0.09 -1.77 7.54
N GLU A 136 0.73 -1.78 6.47
CA GLU A 136 1.03 -0.61 5.65
C GLU A 136 -0.16 -0.18 4.78
N ILE A 137 -0.04 1.01 4.19
CA ILE A 137 -1.08 1.62 3.35
C ILE A 137 -1.33 0.83 2.06
N ASP A 138 -0.31 0.28 1.44
CA ASP A 138 -0.41 -0.52 0.22
C ASP A 138 -1.27 -1.78 0.44
N ALA A 139 -1.00 -2.54 1.51
CA ALA A 139 -1.80 -3.70 1.86
C ALA A 139 -3.27 -3.33 2.10
N ARG A 140 -3.54 -2.28 2.88
CA ARG A 140 -4.89 -1.82 3.19
C ARG A 140 -5.65 -1.37 1.95
N LEU A 141 -5.02 -0.54 1.12
CA LEU A 141 -5.63 0.01 -0.08
C LEU A 141 -5.83 -1.07 -1.16
N CYS A 142 -4.88 -1.99 -1.31
CA CYS A 142 -5.00 -3.11 -2.23
C CYS A 142 -6.12 -4.08 -1.82
N ILE A 143 -6.26 -4.40 -0.53
CA ILE A 143 -7.38 -5.21 -0.02
C ILE A 143 -8.72 -4.51 -0.31
N PHE A 144 -8.82 -3.20 -0.02
CA PHE A 144 -10.03 -2.44 -0.33
C PHE A 144 -10.37 -2.43 -1.82
N ALA A 145 -9.39 -2.18 -2.68
CA ALA A 145 -9.56 -2.17 -4.13
C ALA A 145 -9.98 -3.55 -4.67
N PHE A 146 -9.40 -4.62 -4.13
CA PHE A 146 -9.75 -6.00 -4.48
C PHE A 146 -11.20 -6.33 -4.11
N LEU A 147 -11.61 -6.05 -2.88
CA LEU A 147 -12.98 -6.28 -2.41
C LEU A 147 -14.00 -5.40 -3.12
N SER A 148 -13.61 -4.22 -3.56
CA SER A 148 -14.44 -3.31 -4.38
C SER A 148 -14.47 -3.68 -5.86
N LYS A 149 -13.84 -4.80 -6.28
CA LYS A 149 -13.71 -5.22 -7.69
C LYS A 149 -13.08 -4.15 -8.60
N SER A 150 -12.25 -3.28 -8.02
CA SER A 150 -11.60 -2.15 -8.71
C SER A 150 -10.09 -2.34 -8.87
N PHE A 151 -9.56 -3.51 -8.51
CA PHE A 151 -8.14 -3.81 -8.50
C PHE A 151 -7.65 -4.20 -9.91
N LYS A 152 -6.74 -3.40 -10.47
CA LYS A 152 -6.13 -3.67 -11.78
C LYS A 152 -4.62 -3.64 -11.71
N THR A 153 -3.96 -4.65 -12.24
CA THR A 153 -2.51 -4.65 -12.45
C THR A 153 -2.20 -4.33 -13.90
N TYR A 154 -1.46 -3.23 -14.12
CA TYR A 154 -0.98 -2.86 -15.43
C TYR A 154 0.34 -3.55 -15.73
N GLN A 155 0.37 -4.37 -16.78
CA GLN A 155 1.48 -5.29 -17.11
C GLN A 155 2.70 -4.55 -17.74
N LYS A 156 2.98 -3.32 -17.28
CA LYS A 156 4.17 -2.56 -17.68
C LYS A 156 5.00 -2.17 -16.47
N ASN A 157 6.30 -2.15 -16.67
CA ASN A 157 7.24 -1.68 -15.67
C ASN A 157 7.36 -0.15 -15.74
N LEU A 158 6.76 0.53 -14.77
CA LEU A 158 6.74 1.99 -14.69
C LEU A 158 7.33 2.53 -13.38
N THR A 159 7.65 1.65 -12.43
CA THR A 159 8.24 1.99 -11.13
C THR A 159 9.59 1.31 -10.97
N ILE A 160 10.58 2.05 -10.49
CA ILE A 160 11.87 1.53 -10.04
C ILE A 160 11.80 1.47 -8.51
N TYR A 161 11.82 0.25 -7.98
CA TYR A 161 11.73 -0.03 -6.56
C TYR A 161 13.12 -0.24 -5.98
N ASN A 162 13.48 0.59 -5.03
CA ASN A 162 14.74 0.52 -4.31
C ASN A 162 14.51 -0.08 -2.92
N PHE A 163 14.93 -1.32 -2.71
CA PHE A 163 14.77 -1.98 -1.44
C PHE A 163 15.78 -1.43 -0.41
N ASP A 164 15.26 -0.76 0.61
CA ASP A 164 16.05 -0.31 1.74
C ASP A 164 15.98 -1.30 2.92
N TYR A 165 17.14 -1.76 3.41
CA TYR A 165 17.20 -2.63 4.58
C TYR A 165 16.78 -1.95 5.89
N SER A 166 16.80 -0.63 5.96
CA SER A 166 16.28 0.17 7.08
C SER A 166 14.79 0.44 6.98
N GLY A 167 14.16 0.10 5.84
CA GLY A 167 12.75 0.34 5.55
C GLY A 167 11.78 -0.46 6.42
N ILE A 168 10.50 -0.09 6.35
CA ILE A 168 9.43 -0.75 7.12
C ILE A 168 9.37 -2.25 6.82
N THR A 169 9.47 -2.63 5.55
CA THR A 169 9.34 -4.00 5.07
C THR A 169 10.41 -4.95 5.60
N SER A 170 11.63 -4.44 5.87
CA SER A 170 12.74 -5.25 6.36
C SER A 170 12.48 -5.87 7.74
N LYS A 171 11.59 -5.26 8.54
CA LYS A 171 11.19 -5.76 9.88
C LYS A 171 10.32 -7.01 9.83
N TYR A 172 9.77 -7.35 8.66
CA TYR A 172 8.81 -8.45 8.48
C TYR A 172 9.44 -9.58 7.64
N LYS A 173 10.59 -10.10 8.10
CA LYS A 173 11.22 -11.25 7.45
C LYS A 173 10.22 -12.43 7.41
N LYS A 174 10.09 -13.05 6.26
CA LYS A 174 9.16 -14.16 6.04
C LYS A 174 9.29 -15.23 7.14
N PHE A 175 8.15 -15.67 7.68
CA PHE A 175 8.01 -16.60 8.80
C PHE A 175 8.52 -16.12 10.16
N SER A 176 8.98 -14.87 10.31
CA SER A 176 9.29 -14.31 11.62
C SER A 176 8.02 -14.03 12.44
N PHE A 177 8.18 -13.82 13.75
CA PHE A 177 7.09 -13.39 14.65
C PHE A 177 6.33 -12.17 14.08
N ASN A 178 7.05 -11.11 13.72
CA ASN A 178 6.44 -9.88 13.16
C ASN A 178 5.71 -10.13 11.85
N TRP A 179 6.17 -11.08 11.03
CA TRP A 179 5.50 -11.44 9.78
C TRP A 179 4.15 -12.12 10.04
N TRP A 180 4.09 -13.04 11.01
CA TRP A 180 2.84 -13.69 11.38
C TRP A 180 1.86 -12.73 12.03
N LEU A 181 2.34 -11.83 12.90
CA LEU A 181 1.55 -10.78 13.51
C LEU A 181 0.93 -9.85 12.46
N LYS A 182 1.74 -9.33 11.54
CA LYS A 182 1.28 -8.50 10.41
C LYS A 182 0.23 -9.22 9.57
N ARG A 183 0.44 -10.50 9.30
CA ARG A 183 -0.47 -11.32 8.52
C ARG A 183 -1.81 -11.50 9.24
N ASN A 184 -1.80 -11.71 10.55
CA ASN A 184 -2.98 -11.77 11.37
C ASN A 184 -3.77 -10.45 11.33
N GLU A 185 -3.08 -9.32 11.53
CA GLU A 185 -3.69 -7.99 11.42
C GLU A 185 -4.34 -7.76 10.06
N ALA A 186 -3.71 -8.22 9.00
CA ALA A 186 -4.24 -8.07 7.65
C ALA A 186 -5.54 -8.89 7.46
N PHE A 187 -5.64 -10.10 8.00
CA PHE A 187 -6.89 -10.87 8.00
C PHE A 187 -7.98 -10.20 8.83
N ASP A 188 -7.63 -9.65 9.99
CA ASP A 188 -8.60 -8.96 10.84
C ASP A 188 -9.10 -7.67 10.18
N PHE A 189 -8.22 -6.92 9.53
CA PHE A 189 -8.59 -5.77 8.70
C PHE A 189 -9.53 -6.19 7.57
N MET A 190 -9.21 -7.26 6.82
CA MET A 190 -10.05 -7.77 5.74
C MET A 190 -11.43 -8.17 6.24
N LYS A 191 -11.54 -8.89 7.37
CA LYS A 191 -12.82 -9.27 7.97
C LYS A 191 -13.68 -8.08 8.36
N ILE A 192 -13.09 -7.07 9.01
CA ILE A 192 -13.80 -5.84 9.38
C ILE A 192 -14.27 -5.10 8.12
N LEU A 193 -13.41 -5.01 7.12
CA LEU A 193 -13.74 -4.34 5.87
C LEU A 193 -14.88 -5.06 5.14
N MET A 194 -14.81 -6.40 5.01
CA MET A 194 -15.87 -7.20 4.39
C MET A 194 -17.19 -7.05 5.14
N LYS A 195 -17.18 -7.07 6.48
CA LYS A 195 -18.39 -6.82 7.29
C LYS A 195 -19.00 -5.45 6.98
N LYS A 196 -18.17 -4.38 6.95
CA LYS A 196 -18.64 -3.03 6.60
C LYS A 196 -19.17 -2.93 5.17
N MET A 197 -18.63 -3.71 4.25
CA MET A 197 -19.07 -3.78 2.85
C MET A 197 -20.22 -4.77 2.60
N LYS A 198 -20.74 -5.42 3.65
CA LYS A 198 -21.78 -6.47 3.59
C LYS A 198 -21.38 -7.66 2.71
N LEU A 199 -20.11 -8.02 2.70
CA LEU A 199 -19.55 -9.16 1.98
C LEU A 199 -19.38 -10.37 2.91
N LYS A 200 -19.63 -11.58 2.40
CA LYS A 200 -19.40 -12.83 3.14
C LYS A 200 -17.90 -13.14 3.17
N PHE A 201 -17.36 -13.32 4.37
CA PHE A 201 -15.99 -13.79 4.55
C PHE A 201 -15.94 -15.32 4.43
N ILE A 202 -15.16 -15.81 3.47
CA ILE A 202 -14.88 -17.24 3.29
C ILE A 202 -13.40 -17.44 3.64
N PRO A 203 -13.09 -18.16 4.74
CA PRO A 203 -11.70 -18.35 5.16
C PRO A 203 -10.96 -19.27 4.17
N SER A 204 -9.71 -18.94 3.89
CA SER A 204 -8.79 -19.78 3.12
C SER A 204 -7.88 -20.60 4.04
N LEU A 205 -7.17 -21.58 3.51
CA LEU A 205 -6.26 -22.41 4.31
C LEU A 205 -5.23 -21.55 5.07
N ASP A 206 -4.65 -20.56 4.43
CA ASP A 206 -3.67 -19.66 5.06
C ASP A 206 -4.26 -18.79 6.19
N TYR A 207 -5.57 -18.54 6.19
CA TYR A 207 -6.24 -17.90 7.32
C TYR A 207 -6.15 -18.78 8.55
N PHE A 208 -6.53 -20.05 8.44
CA PHE A 208 -6.50 -20.99 9.56
C PHE A 208 -5.08 -21.19 10.10
N VAL A 209 -4.11 -21.39 9.20
CA VAL A 209 -2.70 -21.51 9.57
C VAL A 209 -2.20 -20.24 10.29
N THR A 210 -2.58 -19.07 9.80
CA THR A 210 -2.19 -17.80 10.44
C THR A 210 -2.79 -17.68 11.83
N LYS A 211 -4.06 -18.00 12.01
CA LYS A 211 -4.72 -17.95 13.33
C LYS A 211 -4.12 -18.95 14.31
N LEU A 212 -3.87 -20.18 13.87
CA LEU A 212 -3.27 -21.23 14.70
C LEU A 212 -1.86 -20.79 15.20
N ILE A 213 -1.00 -20.33 14.29
CA ILE A 213 0.35 -19.90 14.67
C ILE A 213 0.29 -18.71 15.64
N ASN A 214 -0.55 -17.70 15.37
CA ASN A 214 -0.67 -16.57 16.28
C ASN A 214 -1.23 -16.97 17.66
N PHE A 215 -2.10 -17.96 17.76
CA PHE A 215 -2.55 -18.48 19.02
C PHE A 215 -1.41 -19.01 19.90
N PHE A 216 -0.45 -19.74 19.31
CA PHE A 216 0.72 -20.26 20.04
C PHE A 216 1.78 -19.20 20.33
N ILE A 217 1.87 -18.16 19.52
CA ILE A 217 2.84 -17.06 19.70
C ILE A 217 2.44 -16.14 20.87
N TRP A 218 1.13 -16.03 21.20
CA TRP A 218 0.60 -15.15 22.25
C TRP A 218 0.41 -15.86 23.60
N LYS A 219 0.75 -17.12 23.72
CA LYS A 219 0.90 -17.83 24.98
C LYS A 219 2.34 -17.80 25.48
#